data_033b75b8b2fd81bec067ffb3e5a068cf
#
_entry.id   033b75b8b2fd81bec067ffb3e5a068cf
#
_cell.length_a   1.000
_cell.length_b   1.000
_cell.length_c   1.000
_cell.angle_alpha   90.00
_cell.angle_beta   90.00
_cell.angle_gamma   90.00
#
_symmetry.space_group_name_H-M   'P 1'
#
loop_
_entity.id
_entity.type
_entity.pdbx_description
1 polymer ?
#
loop_
_entity_poly.entity_id
_entity_poly.type
_entity_poly.pdbx_seq_one_letter_code
_entity_poly.pdbx_strand_id
1 'polypeptide(L)'
;MHSMLLTPDKDPMGAAIIDYLAHGKASKLRVFSSMFDEDEIPVNQLFRTFQEMPSLEQKALQLCTGKILDVGAGSGCHALALQEMGKDVCAIDISPLSVEVMKQRGVNDPRLINLFDETFSETFDTIL
;
A
#
# COMPACT_ATOMS: atom_id res chain seq x y z
N MET A 1 18.14 -15.68 -9.43
CA MET A 1 18.20 -14.74 -8.29
C MET A 1 16.83 -14.70 -7.63
N HIS A 2 16.79 -14.82 -6.33
CA HIS A 2 15.53 -14.77 -5.60
C HIS A 2 15.19 -13.33 -5.24
N SER A 3 13.92 -12.94 -5.40
CA SER A 3 13.43 -11.68 -4.90
C SER A 3 13.57 -11.60 -3.39
N MET A 4 14.07 -10.48 -2.87
CA MET A 4 14.15 -10.23 -1.45
C MET A 4 12.81 -9.68 -0.96
N LEU A 5 11.98 -10.57 -0.44
CA LEU A 5 10.71 -10.21 0.15
C LEU A 5 10.85 -10.10 1.67
N LEU A 6 9.98 -9.32 2.29
CA LEU A 6 9.98 -9.17 3.73
C LEU A 6 9.44 -10.44 4.41
N THR A 7 10.09 -10.80 5.52
CA THR A 7 9.55 -11.82 6.43
C THR A 7 8.77 -11.14 7.54
N PRO A 8 7.77 -11.80 8.16
CA PRO A 8 6.92 -11.15 9.18
C PRO A 8 7.70 -10.53 10.34
N ASP A 9 8.80 -11.14 10.76
CA ASP A 9 9.66 -10.64 11.84
C ASP A 9 10.45 -9.37 11.46
N LYS A 10 10.55 -9.07 10.17
CA LYS A 10 11.24 -7.89 9.63
C LYS A 10 10.29 -6.93 8.92
N ASP A 11 9.00 -7.06 9.19
CA ASP A 11 7.94 -6.29 8.53
C ASP A 11 7.01 -5.64 9.56
N PRO A 12 7.50 -4.65 10.30
CA PRO A 12 6.67 -4.01 11.33
C PRO A 12 5.47 -3.28 10.74
N MET A 13 5.58 -2.71 9.53
CA MET A 13 4.44 -2.04 8.89
C MET A 13 3.36 -3.05 8.49
N GLY A 14 3.74 -4.15 7.84
CA GLY A 14 2.78 -5.21 7.49
C GLY A 14 2.12 -5.82 8.71
N ALA A 15 2.88 -6.05 9.79
CA ALA A 15 2.34 -6.55 11.05
C ALA A 15 1.31 -5.59 11.64
N ALA A 16 1.59 -4.29 11.65
CA ALA A 16 0.65 -3.28 12.15
C ALA A 16 -0.62 -3.20 11.29
N ILE A 17 -0.48 -3.30 9.98
CA ILE A 17 -1.60 -3.27 9.06
C ILE A 17 -2.53 -4.47 9.27
N ILE A 18 -1.98 -5.67 9.39
CA ILE A 18 -2.80 -6.87 9.60
C ILE A 18 -3.47 -6.88 10.97
N ASP A 19 -2.77 -6.39 12.01
CA ASP A 19 -3.35 -6.24 13.35
C ASP A 19 -4.50 -5.24 13.35
N TYR A 20 -4.35 -4.12 12.67
CA TYR A 20 -5.41 -3.12 12.57
C TYR A 20 -6.64 -3.68 11.84
N LEU A 21 -6.42 -4.42 10.76
CA LEU A 21 -7.54 -5.05 10.03
C LEU A 21 -8.31 -6.02 10.93
N ALA A 22 -7.60 -6.82 11.73
CA ALA A 22 -8.19 -7.85 12.58
C ALA A 22 -8.87 -7.28 13.83
N HIS A 23 -8.33 -6.21 14.42
CA HIS A 23 -8.71 -5.76 15.76
C HIS A 23 -9.14 -4.29 15.84
N GLY A 24 -9.00 -3.51 14.76
CA GLY A 24 -9.27 -2.07 14.77
C GLY A 24 -8.24 -1.24 15.51
N LYS A 25 -7.14 -1.85 15.91
CA LYS A 25 -6.02 -1.19 16.60
C LYS A 25 -4.73 -1.96 16.34
N ALA A 26 -3.61 -1.28 16.45
CA ALA A 26 -2.29 -1.88 16.28
C ALA A 26 -1.28 -1.21 17.22
N SER A 27 -0.12 -1.84 17.36
CA SER A 27 1.03 -1.23 18.01
C SER A 27 1.45 0.02 17.25
N LYS A 28 2.03 0.98 17.96
CA LYS A 28 2.51 2.23 17.36
C LYS A 28 3.65 1.93 16.38
N LEU A 29 3.58 2.56 15.20
CA LEU A 29 4.67 2.58 14.25
C LEU A 29 5.52 3.81 14.50
N ARG A 30 6.82 3.62 14.70
CA ARG A 30 7.78 4.69 14.90
C ARG A 30 8.73 4.77 13.72
N VAL A 31 9.01 5.99 13.29
CA VAL A 31 9.95 6.24 12.21
C VAL A 31 11.20 6.86 12.77
N PHE A 32 12.34 6.23 12.51
CA PHE A 32 13.65 6.73 12.93
C PHE A 32 14.44 7.16 11.69
N SER A 33 15.06 8.30 11.79
CA SER A 33 15.92 8.83 10.74
C SER A 33 17.15 9.50 11.37
N SER A 34 18.29 9.39 10.70
CA SER A 34 19.51 10.11 11.12
C SER A 34 19.41 11.62 10.89
N MET A 35 18.41 12.07 10.11
CA MET A 35 18.24 13.49 9.74
C MET A 35 17.09 14.18 10.44
N PHE A 36 16.13 13.42 11.01
CA PHE A 36 14.92 13.94 11.61
C PHE A 36 14.67 13.30 12.96
N ASP A 37 13.88 13.97 13.81
CA ASP A 37 13.43 13.40 15.07
C ASP A 37 12.55 12.18 14.83
N GLU A 38 12.46 11.32 15.85
CA GLU A 38 11.55 10.17 15.83
C GLU A 38 10.11 10.65 15.64
N ASP A 39 9.38 9.99 14.76
CA ASP A 39 7.98 10.27 14.51
C ASP A 39 7.15 8.99 14.60
N GLU A 40 5.83 9.14 14.76
CA GLU A 40 4.89 8.03 14.78
C GLU A 40 3.96 8.13 13.57
N ILE A 41 3.67 6.97 12.97
CA ILE A 41 2.67 6.88 11.91
C ILE A 41 1.40 6.30 12.53
N PRO A 42 0.30 7.05 12.56
CA PRO A 42 -1.01 6.50 12.98
C PRO A 42 -1.47 5.47 11.95
N VAL A 43 -1.61 4.21 12.37
CA VAL A 43 -1.94 3.10 11.46
C VAL A 43 -3.31 3.30 10.80
N ASN A 44 -4.26 3.92 11.50
CA ASN A 44 -5.58 4.20 10.94
C ASN A 44 -5.53 5.07 9.69
N GLN A 45 -4.51 5.90 9.52
CA GLN A 45 -4.35 6.71 8.31
C GLN A 45 -4.04 5.87 7.06
N LEU A 46 -3.56 4.65 7.25
CA LEU A 46 -3.34 3.71 6.16
C LEU A 46 -4.64 3.03 5.70
N PHE A 47 -5.75 3.27 6.39
CA PHE A 47 -7.07 2.68 6.10
C PHE A 47 -8.11 3.73 5.73
N ARG A 48 -7.69 4.93 5.33
CA ARG A 48 -8.61 6.02 4.96
C ARG A 48 -9.40 5.69 3.70
N THR A 49 -10.66 6.12 3.70
CA THR A 49 -11.46 6.17 2.47
C THR A 49 -11.06 7.40 1.64
N PHE A 50 -11.52 7.46 0.40
CA PHE A 50 -11.24 8.61 -0.47
C PHE A 50 -11.68 9.94 0.19
N GLN A 51 -12.85 9.98 0.80
CA GLN A 51 -13.38 11.17 1.44
C GLN A 51 -12.56 11.63 2.65
N GLU A 52 -11.87 10.71 3.31
CA GLU A 52 -11.00 11.00 4.45
C GLU A 52 -9.61 11.49 4.06
N MET A 53 -9.26 11.40 2.78
CA MET A 53 -7.96 11.84 2.27
C MET A 53 -7.91 13.37 2.12
N PRO A 54 -6.74 14.00 2.33
CA PRO A 54 -6.56 15.42 2.01
C PRO A 54 -6.85 15.71 0.53
N SER A 55 -7.26 16.94 0.23
CA SER A 55 -7.63 17.35 -1.13
C SER A 55 -6.54 17.08 -2.15
N LEU A 56 -5.26 17.23 -1.78
CA LEU A 56 -4.14 16.96 -2.68
C LEU A 56 -4.07 15.49 -3.08
N GLU A 57 -4.25 14.57 -2.12
CA GLU A 57 -4.31 13.13 -2.41
C GLU A 57 -5.51 12.79 -3.29
N GLN A 58 -6.68 13.34 -2.97
CA GLN A 58 -7.89 13.13 -3.76
C GLN A 58 -7.66 13.55 -5.22
N LYS A 59 -7.05 14.71 -5.43
CA LYS A 59 -6.76 15.21 -6.78
C LYS A 59 -5.76 14.31 -7.50
N ALA A 60 -4.72 13.84 -6.81
CA ALA A 60 -3.75 12.93 -7.39
C ALA A 60 -4.41 11.65 -7.90
N LEU A 61 -5.31 11.06 -7.12
CA LEU A 61 -6.05 9.87 -7.52
C LEU A 61 -7.00 10.16 -8.69
N GLN A 62 -7.65 11.30 -8.70
CA GLN A 62 -8.54 11.71 -9.80
C GLN A 62 -7.79 11.91 -11.13
N LEU A 63 -6.53 12.33 -11.05
CA LEU A 63 -5.69 12.55 -12.23
C LEU A 63 -5.10 11.27 -12.82
N CYS A 64 -5.12 10.17 -12.08
CA CYS A 64 -4.65 8.89 -12.58
C CYS A 64 -5.48 8.44 -13.79
N THR A 65 -4.81 8.01 -14.84
CA THR A 65 -5.47 7.59 -16.09
C THR A 65 -4.93 6.23 -16.54
N GLY A 66 -5.73 5.52 -17.33
CA GLY A 66 -5.34 4.28 -17.97
C GLY A 66 -5.05 3.17 -16.98
N LYS A 67 -4.03 2.39 -17.27
CA LYS A 67 -3.58 1.31 -16.41
C LYS A 67 -2.64 1.86 -15.34
N ILE A 68 -3.00 1.68 -14.07
CA ILE A 68 -2.32 2.31 -12.94
C ILE A 68 -1.52 1.26 -12.14
N LEU A 69 -0.28 1.59 -11.78
CA LEU A 69 0.54 0.80 -10.87
C LEU A 69 0.68 1.56 -9.54
N ASP A 70 0.20 0.97 -8.45
CA ASP A 70 0.37 1.48 -7.09
C ASP A 70 1.53 0.73 -6.44
N VAL A 71 2.67 1.40 -6.25
CA VAL A 71 3.90 0.83 -5.71
C VAL A 71 3.95 1.04 -4.20
N GLY A 72 4.23 -0.04 -3.46
CA GLY A 72 4.23 0.02 -2.00
C GLY A 72 2.82 0.25 -1.46
N ALA A 73 1.85 -0.47 -1.99
CA ALA A 73 0.43 -0.20 -1.77
C ALA A 73 -0.06 -0.40 -0.33
N GLY A 74 0.69 -1.16 0.50
CA GLY A 74 0.41 -1.35 1.93
C GLY A 74 -0.96 -1.94 2.19
N SER A 75 -1.84 -1.19 2.86
CA SER A 75 -3.21 -1.61 3.13
C SER A 75 -4.13 -1.57 1.92
N GLY A 76 -3.68 -0.95 0.82
CA GLY A 76 -4.45 -0.81 -0.40
C GLY A 76 -5.46 0.33 -0.40
N CYS A 77 -5.33 1.31 0.47
CA CYS A 77 -6.34 2.39 0.55
C CYS A 77 -6.44 3.20 -0.75
N HIS A 78 -5.32 3.49 -1.42
CA HIS A 78 -5.34 4.16 -2.72
C HIS A 78 -5.90 3.26 -3.82
N ALA A 79 -5.48 1.98 -3.84
CA ALA A 79 -5.99 1.02 -4.83
C ALA A 79 -7.50 0.83 -4.71
N LEU A 80 -8.03 0.73 -3.49
CA LEU A 80 -9.47 0.62 -3.26
C LEU A 80 -10.22 1.87 -3.72
N ALA A 81 -9.68 3.05 -3.42
CA ALA A 81 -10.28 4.31 -3.87
C ALA A 81 -10.34 4.39 -5.41
N LEU A 82 -9.25 3.99 -6.08
CA LEU A 82 -9.19 3.95 -7.54
C LEU A 82 -10.19 2.95 -8.13
N GLN A 83 -10.32 1.77 -7.52
CA GLN A 83 -11.32 0.78 -7.94
C GLN A 83 -12.75 1.32 -7.83
N GLU A 84 -13.07 2.03 -6.75
CA GLU A 84 -14.37 2.66 -6.56
C GLU A 84 -14.67 3.71 -7.63
N MET A 85 -13.63 4.36 -8.17
CA MET A 85 -13.75 5.28 -9.29
C MET A 85 -13.90 4.57 -10.65
N GLY A 86 -13.84 3.24 -10.67
CA GLY A 86 -13.89 2.46 -11.91
C GLY A 86 -12.58 2.42 -12.67
N LYS A 87 -11.45 2.72 -12.01
CA LYS A 87 -10.13 2.73 -12.63
C LYS A 87 -9.44 1.36 -12.54
N ASP A 88 -8.55 1.09 -13.48
CA ASP A 88 -7.78 -0.16 -13.56
C ASP A 88 -6.46 0.02 -12.81
N VAL A 89 -6.30 -0.69 -11.70
CA VAL A 89 -5.13 -0.57 -10.82
C VAL A 89 -4.55 -1.93 -10.46
N CYS A 90 -3.22 -2.04 -10.57
CA CYS A 90 -2.42 -3.13 -10.05
C CYS A 90 -1.67 -2.62 -8.82
N ALA A 91 -1.82 -3.28 -7.68
CA ALA A 91 -1.22 -2.88 -6.42
C ALA A 91 -0.09 -3.85 -6.04
N ILE A 92 1.12 -3.35 -5.87
CA ILE A 92 2.26 -4.19 -5.53
C ILE A 92 2.87 -3.81 -4.19
N ASP A 93 3.38 -4.82 -3.48
CA ASP A 93 4.10 -4.63 -2.23
C ASP A 93 5.10 -5.78 -2.04
N ILE A 94 6.18 -5.54 -1.29
CA ILE A 94 7.14 -6.58 -0.93
C ILE A 94 6.76 -7.31 0.36
N SER A 95 5.72 -6.84 1.04
CA SER A 95 5.22 -7.40 2.30
C SER A 95 4.13 -8.44 2.04
N PRO A 96 4.37 -9.73 2.37
CA PRO A 96 3.30 -10.73 2.28
C PRO A 96 2.08 -10.38 3.14
N LEU A 97 2.30 -9.77 4.31
CA LEU A 97 1.22 -9.37 5.21
C LEU A 97 0.36 -8.27 4.59
N SER A 98 0.99 -7.28 3.95
CA SER A 98 0.26 -6.21 3.24
C SER A 98 -0.55 -6.76 2.08
N VAL A 99 0.01 -7.66 1.29
CA VAL A 99 -0.70 -8.31 0.18
C VAL A 99 -1.91 -9.10 0.70
N GLU A 100 -1.76 -9.80 1.81
CA GLU A 100 -2.87 -10.53 2.45
C GLU A 100 -3.99 -9.57 2.88
N VAL A 101 -3.63 -8.44 3.49
CA VAL A 101 -4.60 -7.41 3.88
C VAL A 101 -5.33 -6.86 2.65
N MET A 102 -4.61 -6.57 1.58
CA MET A 102 -5.23 -6.09 0.34
C MET A 102 -6.23 -7.10 -0.23
N LYS A 103 -5.89 -8.39 -0.21
CA LYS A 103 -6.80 -9.46 -0.64
C LYS A 103 -8.07 -9.48 0.21
N GLN A 104 -7.92 -9.43 1.53
CA GLN A 104 -9.06 -9.44 2.45
C GLN A 104 -9.95 -8.21 2.28
N ARG A 105 -9.37 -7.06 1.94
CA ARG A 105 -10.10 -5.80 1.72
C ARG A 105 -10.76 -5.70 0.35
N GLY A 106 -10.48 -6.62 -0.57
CA GLY A 106 -11.10 -6.63 -1.89
C GLY A 106 -10.35 -5.88 -2.98
N VAL A 107 -9.05 -5.68 -2.82
CA VAL A 107 -8.22 -5.18 -3.92
C VAL A 107 -8.22 -6.22 -5.04
N ASN A 108 -8.53 -5.82 -6.27
CA ASN A 108 -8.74 -6.76 -7.38
C ASN A 108 -7.46 -7.41 -7.88
N ASP A 109 -6.34 -6.68 -7.88
CA ASP A 109 -5.08 -7.15 -8.44
C ASP A 109 -3.90 -6.83 -7.50
N PRO A 110 -3.84 -7.47 -6.32
CA PRO A 110 -2.72 -7.32 -5.41
C PRO A 110 -1.62 -8.32 -5.77
N ARG A 111 -0.37 -7.86 -5.84
CA ARG A 111 0.76 -8.72 -6.19
C ARG A 111 1.93 -8.55 -5.22
N LEU A 112 2.51 -9.68 -4.83
CA LEU A 112 3.72 -9.72 -4.01
C LEU A 112 4.94 -9.63 -4.93
N ILE A 113 5.49 -8.44 -5.08
CA ILE A 113 6.58 -8.16 -6.02
C ILE A 113 7.59 -7.22 -5.40
N ASN A 114 8.88 -7.55 -5.57
CA ASN A 114 9.96 -6.60 -5.38
C ASN A 114 10.29 -5.97 -6.73
N LEU A 115 9.96 -4.69 -6.88
CA LEU A 115 10.09 -3.97 -8.13
C LEU A 115 11.55 -3.94 -8.66
N PHE A 116 12.53 -3.98 -7.76
CA PHE A 116 13.95 -3.90 -8.14
C PHE A 116 14.52 -5.23 -8.62
N ASP A 117 13.90 -6.35 -8.25
CA ASP A 117 14.39 -7.69 -8.58
C ASP A 117 13.62 -8.35 -9.72
N GLU A 118 12.46 -7.82 -10.07
CA GLU A 118 11.57 -8.42 -11.07
C GLU A 118 11.34 -7.47 -12.23
N THR A 119 11.19 -8.05 -13.42
CA THR A 119 10.89 -7.30 -14.63
C THR A 119 9.41 -7.47 -14.98
N PHE A 120 8.72 -6.35 -15.11
CA PHE A 120 7.35 -6.35 -15.60
C PHE A 120 7.33 -6.53 -17.12
N SER A 121 6.49 -7.44 -17.62
CA SER A 121 6.14 -7.51 -19.02
C SER A 121 5.02 -6.54 -19.40
N GLU A 122 4.37 -5.97 -18.39
CA GLU A 122 3.26 -5.04 -18.55
C GLU A 122 3.73 -3.60 -18.51
N THR A 123 3.02 -2.73 -19.23
CA THR A 123 3.23 -1.29 -19.19
C THR A 123 2.08 -0.60 -18.46
N PHE A 124 2.37 0.52 -17.86
CA PHE A 124 1.40 1.30 -17.10
C PHE A 124 1.39 2.75 -17.56
N ASP A 125 0.21 3.37 -17.54
CA ASP A 125 0.03 4.77 -17.93
C ASP A 125 0.30 5.72 -16.78
N THR A 126 0.05 5.26 -15.55
CA THR A 126 0.27 6.04 -14.33
C THR A 126 0.95 5.17 -13.27
N ILE A 127 1.91 5.74 -12.56
CA ILE A 127 2.58 5.11 -11.40
C ILE A 127 2.42 6.02 -10.20
N LEU A 128 1.94 5.44 -9.12
CA LEU A 128 1.81 6.13 -7.83
C LEU A 128 3.00 5.84 -6.91
#